data_73e727ee0653d5a4bd7a5454d95d14c5
#
_entry.id   73e727ee0653d5a4bd7a5454d95d14c5
#
_cell.length_a   1.000
_cell.length_b   1.000
_cell.length_c   1.000
_cell.angle_alpha   90.00
_cell.angle_beta   90.00
_cell.angle_gamma   90.00
#
_symmetry.space_group_name_H-M   'P 1'
#
loop_
_entity.id
_entity.type
_entity.pdbx_description
1 polymer ?
#
loop_
_entity_poly.entity_id
_entity_poly.type
_entity_poly.pdbx_seq_one_letter_code
_entity_poly.pdbx_strand_id
1 'polypeptide(L)'
;RAKLPELPDQKRARFVKDYGLKEYDAGVIASDAEKAAYFEAVAKGRDARLAANWVTQDLFGYLNKEGLELSQSPIKADQLGGLIGLIADSTISGKIAKDVFLKMIATGDAATAIVEREGLKQVTDTGAIEKVIDEVIAANPKQVQEIADQRAAGHEKPKTLGWLVGQIMKASGGKVNPA
;
A
#
# COMPACT_ATOMS: atom_id res chain seq x y z
N ARG A 1 -2.64 3.69 -42.19
CA ARG A 1 -3.32 4.82 -41.49
C ARG A 1 -2.76 4.86 -40.09
N ALA A 2 -1.91 5.84 -39.80
CA ALA A 2 -1.44 6.09 -38.42
C ALA A 2 -2.69 6.41 -37.56
N LYS A 3 -2.93 5.62 -36.51
CA LYS A 3 -3.97 5.95 -35.53
C LYS A 3 -3.58 7.27 -34.87
N LEU A 4 -4.44 8.25 -34.99
CA LEU A 4 -4.30 9.49 -34.22
C LEU A 4 -4.17 9.15 -32.71
N PRO A 5 -3.29 9.83 -31.95
CA PRO A 5 -3.18 9.59 -30.53
C PRO A 5 -4.52 9.88 -29.86
N GLU A 6 -4.88 9.04 -28.89
CA GLU A 6 -6.11 9.19 -28.09
C GLU A 6 -6.12 10.54 -27.37
N LEU A 7 -7.21 11.29 -27.50
CA LEU A 7 -7.37 12.59 -26.84
C LEU A 7 -7.47 12.42 -25.32
N PRO A 8 -7.04 13.42 -24.51
CA PRO A 8 -7.08 13.35 -23.05
C PRO A 8 -8.46 12.98 -22.48
N ASP A 9 -9.54 13.56 -23.03
CA ASP A 9 -10.91 13.26 -22.58
C ASP A 9 -11.33 11.82 -22.88
N GLN A 10 -10.94 11.30 -24.04
CA GLN A 10 -11.20 9.91 -24.42
C GLN A 10 -10.41 8.95 -23.49
N LYS A 11 -9.17 9.29 -23.20
CA LYS A 11 -8.30 8.53 -22.30
C LYS A 11 -8.84 8.53 -20.87
N ARG A 12 -9.31 9.69 -20.40
CA ARG A 12 -9.97 9.81 -19.09
C ARG A 12 -11.20 8.91 -19.00
N ALA A 13 -12.10 8.98 -20.00
CA ALA A 13 -13.30 8.14 -20.04
C ALA A 13 -12.95 6.64 -20.11
N ARG A 14 -11.92 6.28 -20.84
CA ARG A 14 -11.40 4.91 -20.89
C ARG A 14 -10.86 4.46 -19.52
N PHE A 15 -10.11 5.29 -18.83
CA PHE A 15 -9.57 4.95 -17.50
C PHE A 15 -10.68 4.73 -16.47
N VAL A 16 -11.73 5.53 -16.51
CA VAL A 16 -12.92 5.31 -15.67
C VAL A 16 -13.61 4.01 -16.01
N LYS A 17 -13.83 3.76 -17.32
CA LYS A 17 -14.59 2.60 -17.79
C LYS A 17 -13.82 1.28 -17.65
N ASP A 18 -12.58 1.23 -18.12
CA ASP A 18 -11.81 -0.01 -18.29
C ASP A 18 -11.03 -0.38 -17.02
N TYR A 19 -10.57 0.63 -16.30
CA TYR A 19 -9.81 0.42 -15.05
C TYR A 19 -10.62 0.70 -13.79
N GLY A 20 -11.87 1.19 -13.93
CA GLY A 20 -12.74 1.48 -12.79
C GLY A 20 -12.21 2.58 -11.87
N LEU A 21 -11.44 3.54 -12.43
CA LEU A 21 -10.89 4.66 -11.68
C LEU A 21 -11.97 5.68 -11.31
N LYS A 22 -11.72 6.42 -10.24
CA LYS A 22 -12.51 7.62 -9.94
C LYS A 22 -12.23 8.71 -10.99
N GLU A 23 -13.23 9.52 -11.30
CA GLU A 23 -13.14 10.62 -12.26
C GLU A 23 -11.94 11.55 -12.01
N TYR A 24 -11.69 11.86 -10.74
CA TYR A 24 -10.59 12.71 -10.33
C TYR A 24 -9.22 12.08 -10.68
N ASP A 25 -8.99 10.83 -10.27
CA ASP A 25 -7.74 10.12 -10.51
C ASP A 25 -7.51 9.91 -12.01
N ALA A 26 -8.55 9.53 -12.74
CA ALA A 26 -8.52 9.41 -14.20
C ALA A 26 -8.15 10.74 -14.88
N GLY A 27 -8.69 11.87 -14.38
CA GLY A 27 -8.37 13.20 -14.87
C GLY A 27 -6.92 13.59 -14.64
N VAL A 28 -6.40 13.36 -13.42
CA VAL A 28 -5.00 13.62 -13.07
C VAL A 28 -4.04 12.80 -13.95
N ILE A 29 -4.32 11.52 -14.13
CA ILE A 29 -3.47 10.63 -14.93
C ILE A 29 -3.57 10.94 -16.42
N ALA A 30 -4.77 11.23 -16.95
CA ALA A 30 -4.98 11.52 -18.37
C ALA A 30 -4.55 12.95 -18.78
N SER A 31 -4.24 13.81 -17.82
CA SER A 31 -3.84 15.22 -18.08
C SER A 31 -2.58 15.35 -18.93
N ASP A 32 -1.74 14.31 -18.93
CA ASP A 32 -0.47 14.26 -19.62
C ASP A 32 -0.23 12.86 -20.22
N ALA A 33 0.35 12.81 -21.40
CA ALA A 33 0.61 11.53 -22.11
C ALA A 33 1.65 10.67 -21.39
N GLU A 34 2.64 11.29 -20.76
CA GLU A 34 3.69 10.60 -20.00
C GLU A 34 3.11 9.98 -18.71
N LYS A 35 2.27 10.74 -17.98
CA LYS A 35 1.56 10.24 -16.80
C LYS A 35 0.66 9.06 -17.14
N ALA A 36 -0.08 9.16 -18.25
CA ALA A 36 -0.95 8.09 -18.71
C ALA A 36 -0.16 6.82 -19.08
N ALA A 37 0.93 6.97 -19.84
CA ALA A 37 1.79 5.85 -20.22
C ALA A 37 2.45 5.20 -18.99
N TYR A 38 2.91 5.99 -18.03
CA TYR A 38 3.47 5.50 -16.78
C TYR A 38 2.44 4.68 -15.99
N PHE A 39 1.23 5.23 -15.81
CA PHE A 39 0.14 4.52 -15.13
C PHE A 39 -0.21 3.21 -15.82
N GLU A 40 -0.37 3.21 -17.14
CA GLU A 40 -0.72 2.00 -17.91
C GLU A 40 0.36 0.91 -17.75
N ALA A 41 1.64 1.30 -17.73
CA ALA A 41 2.73 0.37 -17.47
C ALA A 41 2.70 -0.20 -16.04
N VAL A 42 2.40 0.64 -15.04
CA VAL A 42 2.24 0.20 -13.64
C VAL A 42 1.04 -0.73 -13.47
N ALA A 43 -0.09 -0.40 -14.08
CA ALA A 43 -1.36 -1.14 -13.95
C ALA A 43 -1.40 -2.45 -14.75
N LYS A 44 -0.48 -2.64 -15.70
CA LYS A 44 -0.48 -3.80 -16.59
C LYS A 44 -0.43 -5.12 -15.83
N GLY A 45 -1.53 -5.90 -15.90
CA GLY A 45 -1.65 -7.19 -15.23
C GLY A 45 -1.79 -7.11 -13.69
N ARG A 46 -2.16 -5.94 -13.16
CA ARG A 46 -2.28 -5.66 -11.72
C ARG A 46 -3.61 -4.98 -11.39
N ASP A 47 -3.90 -4.79 -10.10
CA ASP A 47 -5.05 -4.00 -9.66
C ASP A 47 -4.86 -2.52 -10.05
N ALA A 48 -5.67 -2.07 -10.99
CA ALA A 48 -5.57 -0.73 -11.55
C ALA A 48 -5.95 0.37 -10.56
N ARG A 49 -6.86 0.09 -9.60
CA ARG A 49 -7.23 1.05 -8.55
C ARG A 49 -6.12 1.24 -7.55
N LEU A 50 -5.49 0.14 -7.14
CA LEU A 50 -4.32 0.18 -6.28
C LEU A 50 -3.18 0.91 -6.98
N ALA A 51 -2.93 0.60 -8.26
CA ALA A 51 -1.94 1.29 -9.09
C ALA A 51 -2.20 2.80 -9.17
N ALA A 52 -3.45 3.21 -9.43
CA ALA A 52 -3.83 4.62 -9.51
C ALA A 52 -3.59 5.36 -8.18
N ASN A 53 -3.96 4.75 -7.06
CA ASN A 53 -3.71 5.34 -5.74
C ASN A 53 -2.22 5.57 -5.49
N TRP A 54 -1.38 4.57 -5.76
CA TRP A 54 0.07 4.70 -5.57
C TRP A 54 0.71 5.71 -6.51
N VAL A 55 0.26 5.77 -7.76
CA VAL A 55 0.75 6.73 -8.75
C VAL A 55 0.34 8.15 -8.36
N THR A 56 -0.95 8.40 -8.05
CA THR A 56 -1.46 9.76 -7.82
C THR A 56 -1.12 10.30 -6.43
N GLN A 57 -1.17 9.45 -5.41
CA GLN A 57 -1.02 9.88 -4.01
C GLN A 57 0.43 9.80 -3.54
N ASP A 58 1.09 8.67 -3.78
CA ASP A 58 2.42 8.45 -3.24
C ASP A 58 3.51 8.97 -4.20
N LEU A 59 3.50 8.56 -5.48
CA LEU A 59 4.53 8.96 -6.43
C LEU A 59 4.41 10.44 -6.82
N PHE A 60 3.25 10.87 -7.32
CA PHE A 60 3.07 12.27 -7.73
C PHE A 60 3.13 13.21 -6.52
N GLY A 61 2.66 12.75 -5.34
CA GLY A 61 2.82 13.49 -4.09
C GLY A 61 4.29 13.73 -3.75
N TYR A 62 5.12 12.70 -3.89
CA TYR A 62 6.57 12.82 -3.71
C TYR A 62 7.21 13.75 -4.74
N LEU A 63 6.94 13.54 -6.04
CA LEU A 63 7.51 14.36 -7.11
C LEU A 63 7.15 15.85 -6.95
N ASN A 64 5.89 16.14 -6.64
CA ASN A 64 5.43 17.52 -6.38
C ASN A 64 6.15 18.16 -5.18
N LYS A 65 6.34 17.40 -4.10
CA LYS A 65 7.05 17.87 -2.90
C LYS A 65 8.51 18.21 -3.19
N GLU A 66 9.16 17.38 -4.00
CA GLU A 66 10.57 17.57 -4.37
C GLU A 66 10.75 18.49 -5.59
N GLY A 67 9.66 18.98 -6.21
CA GLY A 67 9.72 19.83 -7.40
C GLY A 67 10.24 19.10 -8.65
N LEU A 68 9.99 17.80 -8.76
CA LEU A 68 10.46 16.95 -9.86
C LEU A 68 9.35 16.69 -10.88
N GLU A 69 9.74 16.58 -12.14
CA GLU A 69 8.87 16.07 -13.21
C GLU A 69 8.87 14.53 -13.22
N LEU A 70 7.87 13.92 -13.88
CA LEU A 70 7.77 12.46 -13.95
C LEU A 70 8.98 11.82 -14.64
N SER A 71 9.53 12.47 -15.67
CA SER A 71 10.76 12.06 -16.35
C SER A 71 12.00 11.98 -15.43
N GLN A 72 11.97 12.71 -14.31
CA GLN A 72 13.02 12.73 -13.27
C GLN A 72 12.71 11.76 -12.12
N SER A 73 11.64 10.97 -12.23
CA SER A 73 11.24 10.03 -11.18
C SER A 73 12.36 9.05 -10.84
N PRO A 74 12.71 8.92 -9.55
CA PRO A 74 13.68 7.92 -9.10
C PRO A 74 13.14 6.48 -9.21
N ILE A 75 11.82 6.32 -9.38
CA ILE A 75 11.14 5.02 -9.47
C ILE A 75 10.54 4.85 -10.87
N LYS A 76 10.96 3.81 -11.56
CA LYS A 76 10.39 3.42 -12.86
C LYS A 76 9.06 2.70 -12.69
N ALA A 77 8.22 2.69 -13.73
CA ALA A 77 6.91 2.05 -13.71
C ALA A 77 6.97 0.56 -13.32
N ASP A 78 7.96 -0.17 -13.81
CA ASP A 78 8.14 -1.59 -13.46
C ASP A 78 8.48 -1.80 -12.00
N GLN A 79 9.29 -0.92 -11.41
CA GLN A 79 9.65 -0.97 -9.99
C GLN A 79 8.43 -0.70 -9.10
N LEU A 80 7.64 0.33 -9.42
CA LEU A 80 6.39 0.63 -8.71
C LEU A 80 5.39 -0.52 -8.89
N GLY A 81 5.29 -1.07 -10.09
CA GLY A 81 4.49 -2.26 -10.37
C GLY A 81 4.89 -3.47 -9.53
N GLY A 82 6.18 -3.68 -9.31
CA GLY A 82 6.69 -4.71 -8.41
C GLY A 82 6.24 -4.52 -6.97
N LEU A 83 6.29 -3.28 -6.44
CA LEU A 83 5.80 -2.95 -5.12
C LEU A 83 4.28 -3.23 -4.98
N ILE A 84 3.49 -2.83 -5.99
CA ILE A 84 2.05 -3.07 -6.01
C ILE A 84 1.74 -4.58 -6.04
N GLY A 85 2.52 -5.38 -6.77
CA GLY A 85 2.41 -6.83 -6.77
C GLY A 85 2.55 -7.43 -5.37
N LEU A 86 3.57 -7.00 -4.61
CA LEU A 86 3.81 -7.45 -3.23
C LEU A 86 2.69 -7.05 -2.24
N ILE A 87 1.97 -5.96 -2.52
CA ILE A 87 0.80 -5.57 -1.74
C ILE A 87 -0.41 -6.45 -2.11
N ALA A 88 -0.62 -6.66 -3.42
CA ALA A 88 -1.77 -7.38 -3.94
C ALA A 88 -1.75 -8.87 -3.53
N ASP A 89 -0.58 -9.48 -3.48
CA ASP A 89 -0.39 -10.87 -3.04
C ASP A 89 -0.23 -11.01 -1.50
N SER A 90 -0.39 -9.90 -0.76
CA SER A 90 -0.26 -9.86 0.69
C SER A 90 1.13 -10.24 1.22
N THR A 91 2.17 -10.16 0.41
CA THR A 91 3.57 -10.37 0.86
C THR A 91 3.99 -9.30 1.84
N ILE A 92 3.50 -8.05 1.66
CA ILE A 92 3.71 -6.94 2.58
C ILE A 92 2.41 -6.18 2.83
N SER A 93 2.29 -5.58 4.03
CA SER A 93 1.17 -4.68 4.35
C SER A 93 1.33 -3.32 3.68
N GLY A 94 0.22 -2.56 3.53
CA GLY A 94 0.27 -1.20 3.00
C GLY A 94 1.19 -0.25 3.80
N LYS A 95 1.33 -0.47 5.10
CA LYS A 95 2.26 0.28 5.95
C LYS A 95 3.72 -0.03 5.59
N ILE A 96 4.06 -1.31 5.50
CA ILE A 96 5.41 -1.74 5.08
C ILE A 96 5.71 -1.25 3.66
N ALA A 97 4.73 -1.29 2.77
CA ALA A 97 4.89 -0.81 1.39
C ALA A 97 5.30 0.68 1.31
N LYS A 98 4.80 1.53 2.22
CA LYS A 98 5.23 2.94 2.28
C LYS A 98 6.68 3.09 2.72
N ASP A 99 7.12 2.30 3.69
CA ASP A 99 8.52 2.29 4.11
C ASP A 99 9.44 1.76 3.00
N VAL A 100 9.00 0.71 2.30
CA VAL A 100 9.72 0.15 1.14
C VAL A 100 9.80 1.18 0.00
N PHE A 101 8.71 1.90 -0.30
CA PHE A 101 8.67 2.95 -1.31
C PHE A 101 9.71 4.05 -1.05
N LEU A 102 9.79 4.54 0.19
CA LEU A 102 10.79 5.54 0.56
C LEU A 102 12.23 5.02 0.41
N LYS A 103 12.45 3.74 0.73
CA LYS A 103 13.75 3.11 0.52
C LYS A 103 14.09 2.92 -0.96
N MET A 104 13.10 2.54 -1.79
CA MET A 104 13.28 2.49 -3.24
C MET A 104 13.71 3.85 -3.80
N ILE A 105 13.12 4.94 -3.32
CA ILE A 105 13.52 6.31 -3.69
C ILE A 105 14.98 6.57 -3.31
N ALA A 106 15.36 6.19 -2.09
CA ALA A 106 16.69 6.48 -1.56
C ALA A 106 17.80 5.63 -2.18
N THR A 107 17.52 4.38 -2.54
CA THR A 107 18.53 3.41 -3.00
C THR A 107 18.46 3.10 -4.49
N GLY A 108 17.29 3.28 -5.12
CA GLY A 108 17.01 2.83 -6.48
C GLY A 108 16.76 1.31 -6.61
N ASP A 109 16.80 0.58 -5.49
CA ASP A 109 16.60 -0.88 -5.47
C ASP A 109 15.13 -1.25 -5.80
N ALA A 110 14.94 -2.47 -6.31
CA ALA A 110 13.60 -3.03 -6.50
C ALA A 110 12.95 -3.37 -5.15
N ALA A 111 11.62 -3.23 -5.07
CA ALA A 111 10.86 -3.53 -3.85
C ALA A 111 11.12 -4.94 -3.31
N THR A 112 11.20 -5.95 -4.18
CA THR A 112 11.50 -7.34 -3.81
C THR A 112 12.83 -7.48 -3.11
N ALA A 113 13.88 -6.84 -3.63
CA ALA A 113 15.23 -6.87 -3.04
C ALA A 113 15.26 -6.25 -1.64
N ILE A 114 14.56 -5.13 -1.45
CA ILE A 114 14.46 -4.46 -0.14
C ILE A 114 13.70 -5.35 0.86
N VAL A 115 12.55 -5.91 0.44
CA VAL A 115 11.71 -6.77 1.28
C VAL A 115 12.46 -8.03 1.72
N GLU A 116 13.23 -8.65 0.83
CA GLU A 116 14.04 -9.83 1.14
C GLU A 116 15.23 -9.50 2.06
N ARG A 117 15.98 -8.48 1.72
CA ARG A 117 17.14 -8.03 2.50
C ARG A 117 16.79 -7.68 3.94
N GLU A 118 15.64 -7.05 4.15
CA GLU A 118 15.21 -6.59 5.47
C GLU A 118 14.21 -7.53 6.16
N GLY A 119 13.87 -8.65 5.53
CA GLY A 119 12.94 -9.62 6.09
C GLY A 119 11.56 -9.03 6.38
N LEU A 120 11.05 -8.19 5.48
CA LEU A 120 9.80 -7.44 5.65
C LEU A 120 8.56 -8.20 5.19
N LYS A 121 8.70 -9.47 4.79
CA LYS A 121 7.55 -10.30 4.41
C LYS A 121 6.57 -10.40 5.58
N GLN A 122 5.29 -10.29 5.25
CA GLN A 122 4.22 -10.41 6.24
C GLN A 122 4.23 -11.82 6.85
N VAL A 123 4.08 -11.89 8.17
CA VAL A 123 3.96 -13.18 8.86
C VAL A 123 2.54 -13.68 8.65
N THR A 124 2.40 -14.75 7.86
CA THR A 124 1.13 -15.45 7.61
C THR A 124 1.04 -16.77 8.39
N ASP A 125 2.13 -17.14 9.08
CA ASP A 125 2.15 -18.32 9.93
C ASP A 125 1.33 -18.06 11.21
N THR A 126 0.21 -18.77 11.31
CA THR A 126 -0.74 -18.67 12.42
C THR A 126 -0.06 -18.90 13.78
N GLY A 127 0.85 -19.85 13.87
CA GLY A 127 1.58 -20.15 15.12
C GLY A 127 2.53 -19.03 15.54
N ALA A 128 3.19 -18.36 14.58
CA ALA A 128 4.01 -17.21 14.87
C ALA A 128 3.18 -15.99 15.30
N ILE A 129 1.99 -15.82 14.70
CA ILE A 129 1.04 -14.76 15.07
C ILE A 129 0.47 -15.01 16.47
N GLU A 130 0.03 -16.21 16.78
CA GLU A 130 -0.48 -16.62 18.09
C GLU A 130 0.56 -16.35 19.19
N LYS A 131 1.82 -16.72 18.96
CA LYS A 131 2.90 -16.45 19.90
C LYS A 131 3.07 -14.97 20.23
N VAL A 132 3.03 -14.10 19.21
CA VAL A 132 3.12 -12.65 19.44
C VAL A 132 1.89 -12.14 20.21
N ILE A 133 0.70 -12.66 19.90
CA ILE A 133 -0.53 -12.33 20.61
C ILE A 133 -0.43 -12.75 22.08
N ASP A 134 0.00 -13.99 22.35
CA ASP A 134 0.15 -14.53 23.71
C ASP A 134 1.17 -13.72 24.53
N GLU A 135 2.30 -13.35 23.93
CA GLU A 135 3.31 -12.50 24.57
C GLU A 135 2.75 -11.12 24.94
N VAL A 136 1.98 -10.49 24.05
CA VAL A 136 1.36 -9.19 24.30
C VAL A 136 0.26 -9.30 25.37
N ILE A 137 -0.55 -10.35 25.34
CA ILE A 137 -1.57 -10.63 26.35
C ILE A 137 -0.92 -10.83 27.72
N ALA A 138 0.10 -11.65 27.79
CA ALA A 138 0.83 -11.92 29.04
C ALA A 138 1.51 -10.67 29.63
N ALA A 139 2.00 -9.78 28.77
CA ALA A 139 2.61 -8.52 29.18
C ALA A 139 1.61 -7.45 29.66
N ASN A 140 0.32 -7.59 29.32
CA ASN A 140 -0.71 -6.57 29.56
C ASN A 140 -1.98 -7.13 30.25
N PRO A 141 -1.86 -7.82 31.40
CA PRO A 141 -3.00 -8.52 32.02
C PRO A 141 -4.12 -7.58 32.45
N LYS A 142 -3.79 -6.34 32.86
CA LYS A 142 -4.80 -5.33 33.26
C LYS A 142 -5.71 -4.92 32.10
N GLN A 143 -5.13 -4.66 30.94
CA GLN A 143 -5.87 -4.26 29.71
C GLN A 143 -6.70 -5.42 29.19
N VAL A 144 -6.20 -6.64 29.30
CA VAL A 144 -6.96 -7.86 28.93
C VAL A 144 -8.18 -8.02 29.84
N GLN A 145 -8.03 -7.83 31.15
CA GLN A 145 -9.14 -7.88 32.10
C GLN A 145 -10.17 -6.77 31.80
N GLU A 146 -9.71 -5.55 31.51
CA GLU A 146 -10.58 -4.43 31.14
C GLU A 146 -11.40 -4.74 29.88
N ILE A 147 -10.81 -5.40 28.87
CA ILE A 147 -11.53 -5.84 27.68
C ILE A 147 -12.60 -6.88 28.04
N ALA A 148 -12.27 -7.83 28.91
CA ALA A 148 -13.23 -8.84 29.37
C ALA A 148 -14.41 -8.20 30.10
N ASP A 149 -14.15 -7.25 31.01
CA ASP A 149 -15.16 -6.53 31.78
C ASP A 149 -16.05 -5.67 30.85
N GLN A 150 -15.48 -4.97 29.88
CA GLN A 150 -16.22 -4.17 28.90
C GLN A 150 -17.11 -5.07 28.01
N ARG A 151 -16.63 -6.24 27.60
CA ARG A 151 -17.43 -7.23 26.86
C ARG A 151 -18.58 -7.78 27.70
N ALA A 152 -18.34 -8.09 28.96
CA ALA A 152 -19.37 -8.54 29.89
C ALA A 152 -20.44 -7.45 30.14
N ALA A 153 -20.07 -6.17 30.06
CA ALA A 153 -20.98 -5.02 30.11
C ALA A 153 -21.73 -4.73 28.78
N GLY A 154 -21.57 -5.57 27.73
CA GLY A 154 -22.28 -5.46 26.47
C GLY A 154 -21.61 -4.60 25.39
N HIS A 155 -20.35 -4.21 25.57
CA HIS A 155 -19.59 -3.48 24.56
C HIS A 155 -19.01 -4.46 23.53
N GLU A 156 -19.56 -4.53 22.33
CA GLU A 156 -19.08 -5.41 21.25
C GLU A 156 -17.64 -5.06 20.80
N LYS A 157 -17.27 -3.79 20.83
CA LYS A 157 -15.95 -3.29 20.43
C LYS A 157 -15.34 -2.41 21.53
N PRO A 158 -14.72 -3.02 22.57
CA PRO A 158 -14.05 -2.26 23.62
C PRO A 158 -12.95 -1.36 23.05
N LYS A 159 -12.84 -0.13 23.54
CA LYS A 159 -11.80 0.82 23.10
C LYS A 159 -10.38 0.28 23.37
N THR A 160 -10.22 -0.42 24.48
CA THR A 160 -8.96 -1.06 24.88
C THR A 160 -8.53 -2.17 23.91
N LEU A 161 -9.47 -2.78 23.18
CA LEU A 161 -9.14 -3.76 22.15
C LEU A 161 -8.32 -3.15 21.01
N GLY A 162 -8.69 -1.96 20.54
CA GLY A 162 -7.91 -1.24 19.52
C GLY A 162 -6.49 -0.91 19.96
N TRP A 163 -6.33 -0.57 21.23
CA TRP A 163 -5.01 -0.36 21.82
C TRP A 163 -4.18 -1.67 21.85
N LEU A 164 -4.79 -2.79 22.24
CA LEU A 164 -4.11 -4.10 22.27
C LEU A 164 -3.69 -4.55 20.86
N VAL A 165 -4.54 -4.38 19.86
CA VAL A 165 -4.19 -4.60 18.45
C VAL A 165 -2.99 -3.75 18.04
N GLY A 166 -2.96 -2.48 18.46
CA GLY A 166 -1.81 -1.59 18.25
C GLY A 166 -0.50 -2.12 18.86
N GLN A 167 -0.55 -2.73 20.05
CA GLN A 167 0.61 -3.36 20.69
C GLN A 167 1.08 -4.60 19.92
N ILE A 168 0.16 -5.45 19.46
CA ILE A 168 0.46 -6.62 18.63
C ILE A 168 1.13 -6.18 17.32
N MET A 169 0.58 -5.16 16.67
CA MET A 169 1.17 -4.58 15.46
C MET A 169 2.58 -4.04 15.69
N LYS A 170 2.82 -3.40 16.83
CA LYS A 170 4.13 -2.88 17.22
C LYS A 170 5.11 -4.03 17.51
N ALA A 171 4.70 -5.02 18.28
CA ALA A 171 5.52 -6.20 18.63
C ALA A 171 5.91 -7.02 17.41
N SER A 172 5.01 -7.14 16.42
CA SER A 172 5.27 -7.83 15.14
C SER A 172 6.05 -7.01 14.11
N GLY A 173 6.42 -5.75 14.44
CA GLY A 173 7.04 -4.83 13.47
C GLY A 173 6.13 -4.49 12.29
N GLY A 174 4.81 -4.56 12.45
CA GLY A 174 3.83 -4.33 11.39
C GLY A 174 3.67 -5.49 10.41
N LYS A 175 4.24 -6.65 10.70
CA LYS A 175 4.20 -7.84 9.83
C LYS A 175 2.93 -8.68 9.99
N VAL A 176 2.16 -8.48 11.06
CA VAL A 176 0.85 -9.12 11.27
C VAL A 176 -0.24 -8.25 10.66
N ASN A 177 -1.13 -8.85 9.87
CA ASN A 177 -2.31 -8.16 9.34
C ASN A 177 -3.46 -8.29 10.36
N PRO A 178 -4.04 -7.18 10.85
CA PRO A 178 -5.14 -7.22 11.84
C PRO A 178 -6.53 -7.46 11.20
N ALA A 179 -6.61 -7.64 9.85
CA ALA A 179 -7.87 -7.87 9.12
C ALA A 179 -8.21 -9.35 9.06
#